data_7f49c92bbbfd439921713fce63f926ab
#
_entry.id   7f49c92bbbfd439921713fce63f926ab
#
_cell.length_a   1.000
_cell.length_b   1.000
_cell.length_c   1.000
_cell.angle_alpha   90.00
_cell.angle_beta   90.00
_cell.angle_gamma   90.00
#
_symmetry.space_group_name_H-M   'P 1'
#
loop_
_entity.id
_entity.type
_entity.pdbx_description
1 polymer ?
#
loop_
_entity_poly.entity_id
_entity_poly.type
_entity_poly.pdbx_seq_one_letter_code
_entity_poly.pdbx_strand_id
1 'polypeptide(L)'
;PQIVEASAQKSNSRRKFFTYAGAGAAGVALAACGQKEESAPAAPAIVVKPSEIVFKMQGAWGAKDIFNEMAEDYVKRVNEMAGGRLRIEYLTGGAVVKPFEVTDAVSKGVLDAGHTVAVYWYGKSKVASLFGAGPVTGANAEQMLGWVNRGGGYAFYEELQKTLGLNLKGFFAFPMPTQPLGWFKQAPPKTGAEL
;
A
#
# COMPACT_ATOMS: atom_id res chain seq x y z
N PRO A 1 43.79 15.58 1.40
CA PRO A 1 42.47 15.39 0.89
C PRO A 1 42.55 14.91 -0.54
N GLN A 2 42.35 13.63 -0.75
CA GLN A 2 42.33 13.03 -2.09
C GLN A 2 40.87 12.78 -2.45
N ILE A 3 40.48 13.35 -3.57
CA ILE A 3 39.19 13.15 -4.20
C ILE A 3 39.27 11.84 -4.97
N VAL A 4 38.42 10.86 -4.62
CA VAL A 4 38.29 9.61 -5.37
C VAL A 4 37.13 9.79 -6.35
N GLU A 5 37.43 9.89 -7.62
CA GLU A 5 36.49 9.84 -8.72
C GLU A 5 35.89 8.42 -8.85
N ALA A 6 34.59 8.29 -8.68
CA ALA A 6 33.86 7.08 -8.99
C ALA A 6 33.44 7.09 -10.47
N SER A 7 34.04 6.23 -11.27
CA SER A 7 33.73 6.04 -12.68
C SER A 7 32.35 5.44 -12.88
N ALA A 8 31.51 6.16 -13.65
CA ALA A 8 30.21 5.69 -14.08
C ALA A 8 30.32 4.61 -15.14
N GLN A 9 30.00 3.37 -14.80
CA GLN A 9 29.92 2.25 -15.72
C GLN A 9 28.56 2.26 -16.46
N LYS A 10 28.58 2.73 -17.71
CA LYS A 10 27.42 2.75 -18.61
C LYS A 10 27.03 1.33 -19.01
N SER A 11 25.85 0.88 -18.59
CA SER A 11 25.20 -0.35 -19.06
C SER A 11 24.66 -0.15 -20.50
N ASN A 12 25.34 -0.68 -21.48
CA ASN A 12 25.00 -0.61 -22.91
C ASN A 12 24.25 -1.87 -23.42
N SER A 13 23.53 -2.57 -22.54
CA SER A 13 22.93 -3.88 -22.89
C SER A 13 21.59 -3.81 -23.63
N ARG A 14 20.85 -2.69 -23.63
CA ARG A 14 19.52 -2.61 -24.26
C ARG A 14 19.50 -2.14 -25.72
N ARG A 15 20.61 -1.60 -26.23
CA ARG A 15 20.69 -1.12 -27.63
C ARG A 15 21.15 -2.17 -28.64
N LYS A 16 21.71 -3.29 -28.21
CA LYS A 16 22.20 -4.33 -29.13
C LYS A 16 21.15 -5.34 -29.58
N PHE A 17 19.96 -5.37 -28.94
CA PHE A 17 18.90 -6.30 -29.30
C PHE A 17 18.13 -5.90 -30.58
N PHE A 18 18.10 -4.62 -30.91
CA PHE A 18 17.37 -4.12 -32.08
C PHE A 18 18.18 -4.07 -33.40
N THR A 19 19.46 -4.33 -33.36
CA THR A 19 20.34 -4.22 -34.55
C THR A 19 20.45 -5.53 -35.34
N TYR A 20 20.00 -6.66 -34.79
CA TYR A 20 20.04 -7.96 -35.49
C TYR A 20 18.73 -8.44 -36.10
N ALA A 21 17.63 -7.68 -35.94
CA ALA A 21 16.32 -8.03 -36.51
C ALA A 21 16.05 -7.38 -37.88
N GLY A 22 16.99 -6.63 -38.46
CA GLY A 22 16.80 -5.82 -39.66
C GLY A 22 17.51 -6.29 -40.93
N ALA A 23 18.18 -7.45 -40.95
CA ALA A 23 18.98 -7.88 -42.08
C ALA A 23 18.57 -9.28 -42.58
N GLY A 24 17.30 -9.47 -42.95
CA GLY A 24 16.85 -10.79 -43.40
C GLY A 24 15.53 -10.81 -44.17
N ALA A 25 15.24 -9.74 -44.93
CA ALA A 25 14.03 -9.75 -45.82
C ALA A 25 14.26 -8.93 -47.06
N ALA A 26 15.14 -9.40 -47.92
CA ALA A 26 15.19 -8.96 -49.32
C ALA A 26 15.64 -10.16 -50.19
N GLY A 27 14.69 -10.76 -50.88
CA GLY A 27 14.94 -11.74 -51.92
C GLY A 27 14.13 -13.01 -51.76
N VAL A 28 12.93 -13.04 -52.28
CA VAL A 28 12.36 -13.97 -53.26
C VAL A 28 10.92 -13.54 -53.52
N ALA A 29 10.71 -12.69 -54.49
CA ALA A 29 9.45 -12.57 -55.18
C ALA A 29 9.67 -13.21 -56.54
N LEU A 30 9.04 -14.38 -56.79
CA LEU A 30 8.55 -14.79 -58.13
C LEU A 30 7.95 -16.22 -58.04
N ALA A 31 6.68 -16.24 -58.45
CA ALA A 31 5.96 -17.39 -59.04
C ALA A 31 5.54 -18.54 -58.10
N ALA A 32 4.27 -18.52 -57.76
CA ALA A 32 3.41 -19.70 -57.93
C ALA A 32 1.93 -19.28 -57.90
N CYS A 33 1.28 -19.41 -59.04
CA CYS A 33 -0.18 -19.41 -59.16
C CYS A 33 -0.81 -20.57 -58.39
N GLY A 34 -1.85 -20.28 -57.67
CA GLY A 34 -2.98 -21.17 -57.52
C GLY A 34 -2.83 -22.42 -56.68
N GLN A 35 -2.83 -22.26 -55.34
CA GLN A 35 -3.48 -23.25 -54.47
C GLN A 35 -4.15 -22.51 -53.32
N LYS A 36 -5.47 -22.72 -53.24
CA LYS A 36 -6.29 -22.25 -52.13
C LYS A 36 -5.89 -23.11 -50.91
N GLU A 37 -4.91 -22.64 -50.16
CA GLU A 37 -4.62 -23.28 -48.89
C GLU A 37 -5.81 -23.05 -47.94
N GLU A 38 -6.51 -24.13 -47.69
CA GLU A 38 -7.49 -24.25 -46.64
C GLU A 38 -6.73 -23.96 -45.33
N SER A 39 -6.96 -22.76 -44.76
CA SER A 39 -6.32 -22.35 -43.53
C SER A 39 -6.67 -23.36 -42.42
N ALA A 40 -5.68 -24.13 -41.99
CA ALA A 40 -5.82 -24.96 -40.80
C ALA A 40 -6.39 -24.10 -39.64
N PRO A 41 -7.36 -24.62 -38.89
CA PRO A 41 -7.92 -23.87 -37.76
C PRO A 41 -6.80 -23.50 -36.84
N ALA A 42 -6.63 -22.18 -36.60
CA ALA A 42 -5.65 -21.67 -35.62
C ALA A 42 -5.91 -22.36 -34.29
N ALA A 43 -4.90 -23.05 -33.75
CA ALA A 43 -4.98 -23.65 -32.44
C ALA A 43 -5.42 -22.56 -31.47
N PRO A 44 -6.38 -22.85 -30.56
CA PRO A 44 -6.84 -21.86 -29.60
C PRO A 44 -5.65 -21.34 -28.79
N ALA A 45 -5.44 -20.02 -28.80
CA ALA A 45 -4.41 -19.40 -27.99
C ALA A 45 -4.63 -19.80 -26.55
N ILE A 46 -3.68 -20.49 -25.94
CA ILE A 46 -3.71 -20.80 -24.52
C ILE A 46 -3.55 -19.47 -23.79
N VAL A 47 -4.66 -18.88 -23.38
CA VAL A 47 -4.67 -17.72 -22.49
C VAL A 47 -4.27 -18.22 -21.12
N VAL A 48 -2.99 -18.17 -20.82
CA VAL A 48 -2.49 -18.41 -19.45
C VAL A 48 -2.99 -17.26 -18.62
N LYS A 49 -4.04 -17.52 -17.83
CA LYS A 49 -4.52 -16.56 -16.84
C LYS A 49 -3.38 -16.32 -15.84
N PRO A 50 -2.94 -15.07 -15.61
CA PRO A 50 -1.93 -14.79 -14.61
C PRO A 50 -2.37 -15.36 -13.26
N SER A 51 -1.43 -15.93 -12.49
CA SER A 51 -1.74 -16.39 -11.14
C SER A 51 -2.25 -15.21 -10.31
N GLU A 52 -3.39 -15.38 -9.65
CA GLU A 52 -3.96 -14.39 -8.75
C GLU A 52 -3.04 -14.23 -7.52
N ILE A 53 -2.68 -13.01 -7.19
CA ILE A 53 -2.00 -12.68 -5.92
C ILE A 53 -3.09 -12.47 -4.88
N VAL A 54 -3.00 -13.17 -3.75
CA VAL A 54 -3.96 -13.05 -2.65
C VAL A 54 -3.28 -12.45 -1.45
N PHE A 55 -3.83 -11.34 -0.91
CA PHE A 55 -3.40 -10.70 0.32
C PHE A 55 -4.44 -10.91 1.42
N LYS A 56 -4.01 -11.41 2.57
CA LYS A 56 -4.81 -11.45 3.79
C LYS A 56 -4.63 -10.16 4.56
N MET A 57 -5.68 -9.35 4.64
CA MET A 57 -5.70 -8.07 5.33
C MET A 57 -6.67 -8.13 6.50
N GLN A 58 -6.22 -7.75 7.70
CA GLN A 58 -7.10 -7.64 8.86
C GLN A 58 -7.22 -6.19 9.35
N GLY A 59 -8.46 -5.78 9.63
CA GLY A 59 -8.76 -4.54 10.34
C GLY A 59 -8.58 -4.67 11.86
N ALA A 60 -8.47 -3.53 12.52
CA ALA A 60 -8.44 -3.46 13.98
C ALA A 60 -9.83 -3.22 14.61
N TRP A 61 -10.86 -3.04 13.81
CA TRP A 61 -12.23 -2.71 14.26
C TRP A 61 -13.21 -3.81 13.98
N GLY A 62 -14.30 -3.84 14.74
CA GLY A 62 -15.38 -4.80 14.58
C GLY A 62 -16.25 -4.52 13.35
N ALA A 63 -17.03 -5.50 12.92
CA ALA A 63 -17.82 -5.48 11.68
C ALA A 63 -18.83 -4.32 11.55
N LYS A 64 -19.28 -3.74 12.67
CA LYS A 64 -20.24 -2.64 12.69
C LYS A 64 -19.61 -1.26 12.88
N ASP A 65 -18.29 -1.19 12.85
CA ASP A 65 -17.54 0.03 13.00
C ASP A 65 -17.36 0.71 11.66
N ILE A 66 -17.49 2.04 11.61
CA ILE A 66 -17.37 2.82 10.38
C ILE A 66 -15.99 2.64 9.71
N PHE A 67 -14.94 2.44 10.48
CA PHE A 67 -13.61 2.19 9.92
C PHE A 67 -13.53 0.83 9.23
N ASN A 68 -14.29 -0.16 9.73
CA ASN A 68 -14.41 -1.45 9.06
C ASN A 68 -15.16 -1.32 7.74
N GLU A 69 -16.29 -0.61 7.71
CA GLU A 69 -17.07 -0.36 6.49
C GLU A 69 -16.24 0.38 5.42
N MET A 70 -15.46 1.38 5.83
CA MET A 70 -14.55 2.10 4.93
C MET A 70 -13.46 1.19 4.35
N ALA A 71 -12.91 0.29 5.16
CA ALA A 71 -11.90 -0.66 4.70
C ALA A 71 -12.49 -1.70 3.75
N GLU A 72 -13.71 -2.17 4.00
CA GLU A 72 -14.42 -3.09 3.10
C GLU A 72 -14.71 -2.44 1.74
N ASP A 73 -15.16 -1.18 1.71
CA ASP A 73 -15.37 -0.43 0.47
C ASP A 73 -14.07 -0.25 -0.31
N TYR A 74 -12.98 0.11 0.39
CA TYR A 74 -11.65 0.18 -0.23
C TYR A 74 -11.23 -1.15 -0.85
N VAL A 75 -11.33 -2.24 -0.11
CA VAL A 75 -10.96 -3.58 -0.58
C VAL A 75 -11.81 -4.00 -1.79
N LYS A 76 -13.12 -3.76 -1.75
CA LYS A 76 -14.02 -4.03 -2.86
C LYS A 76 -13.55 -3.32 -4.13
N ARG A 77 -13.29 -2.02 -4.06
CA ARG A 77 -12.81 -1.21 -5.20
C ARG A 77 -11.47 -1.70 -5.74
N VAL A 78 -10.53 -2.03 -4.86
CA VAL A 78 -9.22 -2.56 -5.28
C VAL A 78 -9.38 -3.89 -6.00
N ASN A 79 -10.19 -4.80 -5.48
CA ASN A 79 -10.44 -6.10 -6.09
C ASN A 79 -11.11 -5.97 -7.46
N GLU A 80 -12.07 -5.06 -7.62
CA GLU A 80 -12.73 -4.75 -8.89
C GLU A 80 -11.72 -4.21 -9.93
N MET A 81 -10.88 -3.24 -9.53
CA MET A 81 -9.87 -2.64 -10.41
C MET A 81 -8.74 -3.60 -10.77
N ALA A 82 -8.46 -4.57 -9.93
CA ALA A 82 -7.37 -5.52 -10.14
C ALA A 82 -7.63 -6.51 -11.28
N GLY A 83 -8.89 -6.68 -11.72
CA GLY A 83 -9.24 -7.56 -12.84
C GLY A 83 -8.79 -9.01 -12.65
N GLY A 84 -8.83 -9.52 -11.41
CA GLY A 84 -8.42 -10.89 -11.05
C GLY A 84 -6.91 -11.12 -10.97
N ARG A 85 -6.08 -10.07 -11.01
CA ARG A 85 -4.63 -10.18 -10.81
C ARG A 85 -4.24 -10.09 -9.34
N LEU A 86 -5.05 -9.40 -8.53
CA LEU A 86 -4.89 -9.24 -7.09
C LEU A 86 -6.26 -9.45 -6.43
N ARG A 87 -6.26 -10.11 -5.30
CA ARG A 87 -7.43 -10.22 -4.42
C ARG A 87 -7.01 -9.98 -2.98
N ILE A 88 -7.65 -9.02 -2.35
CA ILE A 88 -7.51 -8.78 -0.92
C ILE A 88 -8.65 -9.52 -0.21
N GLU A 89 -8.31 -10.43 0.69
CA GLU A 89 -9.21 -11.06 1.64
C GLU A 89 -9.22 -10.23 2.92
N TYR A 90 -10.30 -9.48 3.13
CA TYR A 90 -10.43 -8.63 4.30
C TYR A 90 -11.07 -9.38 5.46
N LEU A 91 -10.49 -9.22 6.63
CA LEU A 91 -10.90 -9.84 7.89
C LEU A 91 -11.16 -8.74 8.93
N THR A 92 -12.26 -8.87 9.67
CA THR A 92 -12.61 -7.93 10.75
C THR A 92 -11.68 -8.08 11.95
N GLY A 93 -11.66 -7.08 12.82
CA GLY A 93 -10.83 -7.10 14.03
C GLY A 93 -11.08 -8.33 14.89
N GLY A 94 -10.00 -8.99 15.28
CA GLY A 94 -10.02 -10.19 16.13
C GLY A 94 -10.11 -11.52 15.37
N ALA A 95 -10.20 -11.51 14.04
CA ALA A 95 -10.33 -12.75 13.26
C ALA A 95 -9.06 -13.63 13.30
N VAL A 96 -7.89 -13.04 13.26
CA VAL A 96 -6.59 -13.74 13.34
C VAL A 96 -5.82 -13.32 14.59
N VAL A 97 -5.69 -12.01 14.82
CA VAL A 97 -5.00 -11.44 15.97
C VAL A 97 -5.85 -10.35 16.62
N LYS A 98 -5.55 -10.01 17.87
CA LYS A 98 -6.23 -8.92 18.57
C LYS A 98 -5.93 -7.57 17.89
N PRO A 99 -6.81 -6.56 18.02
CA PRO A 99 -6.66 -5.26 17.35
C PRO A 99 -5.29 -4.59 17.53
N PHE A 100 -4.73 -4.63 18.73
CA PHE A 100 -3.43 -4.02 19.04
C PHE A 100 -2.22 -4.81 18.49
N GLU A 101 -2.44 -6.04 18.03
CA GLU A 101 -1.40 -6.96 17.54
C GLU A 101 -1.30 -6.97 16.00
N VAL A 102 -2.24 -6.30 15.29
CA VAL A 102 -2.31 -6.31 13.82
C VAL A 102 -0.98 -5.87 13.19
N THR A 103 -0.37 -4.79 13.71
CA THR A 103 0.91 -4.29 13.19
C THR A 103 2.04 -5.31 13.35
N ASP A 104 2.11 -5.98 14.48
CA ASP A 104 3.11 -7.01 14.73
C ASP A 104 2.90 -8.23 13.83
N ALA A 105 1.64 -8.59 13.60
CA ALA A 105 1.27 -9.69 12.71
C ALA A 105 1.71 -9.42 11.26
N VAL A 106 1.50 -8.19 10.75
CA VAL A 106 1.99 -7.80 9.44
C VAL A 106 3.52 -7.77 9.40
N SER A 107 4.16 -7.16 10.40
CA SER A 107 5.63 -7.07 10.47
C SER A 107 6.31 -8.44 10.50
N LYS A 108 5.64 -9.46 11.07
CA LYS A 108 6.12 -10.85 11.16
C LYS A 108 5.67 -11.73 10.00
N GLY A 109 4.88 -11.22 9.06
CA GLY A 109 4.37 -11.98 7.92
C GLY A 109 3.25 -12.98 8.24
N VAL A 110 2.57 -12.82 9.38
CA VAL A 110 1.35 -13.60 9.73
C VAL A 110 0.15 -13.09 8.92
N LEU A 111 0.13 -11.79 8.65
CA LEU A 111 -0.81 -11.11 7.76
C LEU A 111 0.00 -10.39 6.67
N ASP A 112 -0.56 -10.28 5.48
CA ASP A 112 0.06 -9.53 4.37
C ASP A 112 -0.18 -8.04 4.48
N ALA A 113 -1.32 -7.64 5.05
CA ALA A 113 -1.69 -6.24 5.25
C ALA A 113 -2.53 -6.05 6.53
N GLY A 114 -2.59 -4.81 7.00
CA GLY A 114 -3.39 -4.45 8.17
C GLY A 114 -3.99 -3.05 8.02
N HIS A 115 -5.22 -2.89 8.50
CA HIS A 115 -5.86 -1.59 8.66
C HIS A 115 -5.96 -1.29 10.16
N THR A 116 -5.14 -0.37 10.64
CA THR A 116 -4.98 -0.06 12.06
C THR A 116 -4.57 1.40 12.27
N VAL A 117 -4.37 1.82 13.49
CA VAL A 117 -3.96 3.18 13.83
C VAL A 117 -2.68 3.17 14.67
N ALA A 118 -1.77 4.08 14.38
CA ALA A 118 -0.46 4.10 15.03
C ALA A 118 -0.51 4.35 16.54
N VAL A 119 -1.59 4.95 17.08
CA VAL A 119 -1.77 5.13 18.53
C VAL A 119 -1.77 3.80 19.30
N TYR A 120 -2.11 2.70 18.64
CA TYR A 120 -2.06 1.36 19.27
C TYR A 120 -0.62 0.89 19.58
N TRP A 121 0.38 1.59 19.08
CA TRP A 121 1.79 1.34 19.39
C TRP A 121 2.30 2.17 20.58
N TYR A 122 1.42 2.91 21.27
CA TYR A 122 1.79 3.74 22.41
C TYR A 122 2.67 3.01 23.42
N GLY A 123 2.37 1.74 23.69
CA GLY A 123 3.18 0.89 24.57
C GLY A 123 4.61 0.62 24.07
N LYS A 124 4.85 0.76 22.78
CA LYS A 124 6.19 0.62 22.14
C LYS A 124 6.90 1.97 22.08
N SER A 125 6.18 3.01 21.69
CA SER A 125 6.68 4.38 21.61
C SER A 125 5.54 5.38 21.74
N LYS A 126 5.70 6.34 22.65
CA LYS A 126 4.76 7.46 22.80
C LYS A 126 4.69 8.33 21.55
N VAL A 127 5.77 8.38 20.77
CA VAL A 127 5.85 9.10 19.48
C VAL A 127 4.82 8.59 18.48
N ALA A 128 4.46 7.31 18.54
CA ALA A 128 3.45 6.73 17.66
C ALA A 128 2.08 7.44 17.76
N SER A 129 1.76 8.02 18.93
CA SER A 129 0.51 8.76 19.13
C SER A 129 0.39 10.02 18.26
N LEU A 130 1.51 10.59 17.80
CA LEU A 130 1.51 11.75 16.90
C LEU A 130 0.90 11.42 15.53
N PHE A 131 0.87 10.15 15.17
CA PHE A 131 0.36 9.66 13.89
C PHE A 131 -1.04 9.02 14.00
N GLY A 132 -1.61 8.96 15.19
CA GLY A 132 -2.87 8.25 15.42
C GLY A 132 -4.10 9.14 15.41
N ALA A 133 -4.05 10.22 16.16
CA ALA A 133 -5.11 11.22 16.21
C ALA A 133 -4.44 12.59 16.17
N GLY A 134 -5.13 13.58 15.64
CA GLY A 134 -4.60 14.93 15.55
C GLY A 134 -3.90 15.33 16.87
N PRO A 135 -2.64 15.72 16.82
CA PRO A 135 -1.91 16.01 18.04
C PRO A 135 -2.50 17.20 18.75
N VAL A 136 -2.12 17.35 20.02
CA VAL A 136 -2.44 18.48 20.90
C VAL A 136 -2.23 19.87 20.26
N THR A 137 -1.57 19.93 19.11
CA THR A 137 -1.32 21.14 18.32
C THR A 137 -2.58 21.73 17.68
N GLY A 138 -3.74 21.06 17.75
CA GLY A 138 -5.00 21.53 17.17
C GLY A 138 -5.09 21.38 15.64
N ALA A 139 -4.19 20.65 15.01
CA ALA A 139 -4.26 20.38 13.58
C ALA A 139 -5.52 19.58 13.24
N ASN A 140 -6.27 20.04 12.23
CA ASN A 140 -7.39 19.28 11.68
C ASN A 140 -6.90 18.17 10.73
N ALA A 141 -7.84 17.35 10.24
CA ALA A 141 -7.54 16.22 9.36
C ALA A 141 -6.79 16.63 8.09
N GLU A 142 -7.16 17.76 7.46
CA GLU A 142 -6.51 18.25 6.25
C GLU A 142 -5.09 18.74 6.51
N GLN A 143 -4.88 19.43 7.62
CA GLN A 143 -3.56 19.90 8.05
C GLN A 143 -2.65 18.72 8.37
N MET A 144 -3.16 17.67 9.03
CA MET A 144 -2.41 16.43 9.28
C MET A 144 -2.03 15.74 7.96
N LEU A 145 -2.95 15.65 7.02
CA LEU A 145 -2.68 15.07 5.71
C LEU A 145 -1.65 15.88 4.93
N GLY A 146 -1.74 17.22 4.99
CA GLY A 146 -0.76 18.14 4.42
C GLY A 146 0.63 17.94 5.02
N TRP A 147 0.74 17.86 6.35
CA TRP A 147 1.99 17.58 7.05
C TRP A 147 2.58 16.22 6.67
N VAL A 148 1.77 15.17 6.68
CA VAL A 148 2.21 13.82 6.30
C VAL A 148 2.79 13.83 4.88
N ASN A 149 2.07 14.40 3.90
CA ASN A 149 2.44 14.28 2.49
C ASN A 149 3.48 15.31 2.03
N ARG A 150 3.56 16.49 2.67
CA ARG A 150 4.37 17.63 2.20
C ARG A 150 5.26 18.24 3.29
N GLY A 151 4.96 17.98 4.57
CA GLY A 151 5.65 18.57 5.72
C GLY A 151 6.69 17.66 6.36
N GLY A 152 7.04 16.53 5.74
CA GLY A 152 8.02 15.58 6.28
C GLY A 152 7.45 14.51 7.23
N GLY A 153 6.14 14.55 7.51
CA GLY A 153 5.51 13.60 8.43
C GLY A 153 5.67 12.14 8.01
N TYR A 154 5.63 11.88 6.70
CA TYR A 154 5.80 10.52 6.17
C TYR A 154 7.23 9.99 6.40
N ALA A 155 8.24 10.80 6.17
CA ALA A 155 9.64 10.43 6.44
C ALA A 155 9.86 10.15 7.94
N PHE A 156 9.28 10.98 8.81
CA PHE A 156 9.32 10.78 10.26
C PHE A 156 8.59 9.49 10.69
N TYR A 157 7.48 9.17 10.06
CA TYR A 157 6.78 7.91 10.29
C TYR A 157 7.61 6.69 9.88
N GLU A 158 8.31 6.73 8.76
CA GLU A 158 9.23 5.66 8.33
C GLU A 158 10.42 5.51 9.31
N GLU A 159 10.95 6.61 9.84
CA GLU A 159 12.00 6.58 10.84
C GLU A 159 11.52 5.94 12.15
N LEU A 160 10.29 6.27 12.59
CA LEU A 160 9.67 5.62 13.74
C LEU A 160 9.54 4.10 13.54
N GLN A 161 9.07 3.66 12.38
CA GLN A 161 8.95 2.24 12.06
C GLN A 161 10.29 1.52 12.14
N LYS A 162 11.35 2.11 11.58
CA LYS A 162 12.72 1.58 11.65
C LYS A 162 13.22 1.49 13.10
N THR A 163 13.01 2.55 13.88
CA THR A 163 13.41 2.60 15.29
C THR A 163 12.71 1.53 16.12
N LEU A 164 11.46 1.20 15.78
CA LEU A 164 10.69 0.14 16.42
C LEU A 164 10.99 -1.27 15.87
N GLY A 165 11.87 -1.39 14.88
CA GLY A 165 12.19 -2.67 14.24
C GLY A 165 11.03 -3.28 13.47
N LEU A 166 10.08 -2.47 12.99
CA LEU A 166 8.92 -2.93 12.25
C LEU A 166 9.26 -3.13 10.77
N ASN A 167 9.12 -4.36 10.29
CA ASN A 167 9.29 -4.70 8.87
C ASN A 167 7.96 -4.55 8.14
N LEU A 168 7.58 -3.32 7.81
CA LEU A 168 6.37 -3.01 7.08
C LEU A 168 6.50 -1.69 6.31
N LYS A 169 5.58 -1.49 5.36
CA LYS A 169 5.38 -0.21 4.68
C LYS A 169 4.00 0.32 5.07
N GLY A 170 3.96 1.50 5.67
CA GLY A 170 2.72 2.14 6.08
C GLY A 170 2.24 3.20 5.10
N PHE A 171 0.94 3.33 4.98
CA PHE A 171 0.27 4.36 4.22
C PHE A 171 -0.83 4.99 5.07
N PHE A 172 -0.95 6.30 5.02
CA PHE A 172 -2.03 6.99 5.72
C PHE A 172 -3.31 6.95 4.89
N ALA A 173 -4.39 6.55 5.54
CA ALA A 173 -5.73 6.52 4.99
C ALA A 173 -6.71 7.10 6.01
N PHE A 174 -7.86 7.55 5.56
CA PHE A 174 -8.97 8.01 6.40
C PHE A 174 -8.56 9.07 7.43
N PRO A 175 -8.34 10.32 7.02
CA PRO A 175 -8.02 11.40 7.95
C PRO A 175 -9.14 11.55 8.98
N MET A 176 -8.78 11.52 10.25
CA MET A 176 -9.75 11.59 11.34
C MET A 176 -10.04 13.04 11.73
N PRO A 177 -11.30 13.35 12.12
CA PRO A 177 -11.63 14.65 12.69
C PRO A 177 -10.95 14.83 14.06
N THR A 178 -10.94 16.07 14.54
CA THR A 178 -10.48 16.39 15.89
C THR A 178 -11.28 15.59 16.93
N GLN A 179 -10.58 14.92 17.82
CA GLN A 179 -11.20 14.16 18.89
C GLN A 179 -11.76 15.10 19.95
N PRO A 180 -12.96 14.84 20.50
CA PRO A 180 -13.46 15.59 21.64
C PRO A 180 -12.59 15.32 22.89
N LEU A 181 -12.44 16.34 23.72
CA LEU A 181 -11.68 16.22 24.98
C LEU A 181 -12.27 15.15 25.90
N GLY A 182 -13.59 14.99 25.87
CA GLY A 182 -14.31 14.01 26.68
C GLY A 182 -15.81 14.23 26.67
N TRP A 183 -16.51 13.35 27.36
CA TRP A 183 -17.95 13.38 27.56
C TRP A 183 -18.22 13.72 29.03
N PHE A 184 -18.80 14.88 29.29
CA PHE A 184 -18.98 15.39 30.64
C PHE A 184 -20.46 15.26 31.06
N LYS A 185 -20.71 14.78 32.28
CA LYS A 185 -22.05 14.76 32.88
C LYS A 185 -22.53 16.14 33.31
N GLN A 186 -21.61 17.05 33.54
CA GLN A 186 -21.84 18.44 33.89
C GLN A 186 -21.25 19.37 32.85
N ALA A 187 -21.29 20.68 33.07
CA ALA A 187 -20.64 21.62 32.19
C ALA A 187 -19.15 21.27 31.97
N PRO A 188 -18.65 21.29 30.73
CA PRO A 188 -17.26 20.97 30.47
C PRO A 188 -16.33 21.99 31.14
N PRO A 189 -15.11 21.58 31.55
CA PRO A 189 -14.12 22.47 32.11
C PRO A 189 -13.80 23.61 31.14
N LYS A 190 -13.68 24.82 31.66
CA LYS A 190 -13.40 26.04 30.88
C LYS A 190 -11.91 26.36 30.88
N THR A 191 -11.15 25.81 31.80
CA THR A 191 -9.69 26.03 31.93
C THR A 191 -8.97 24.71 32.13
N GLY A 192 -7.68 24.68 31.83
CA GLY A 192 -6.85 23.50 32.07
C GLY A 192 -6.72 23.13 33.55
N ALA A 193 -6.96 24.07 34.47
CA ALA A 193 -6.94 23.82 35.92
C ALA A 193 -8.20 23.09 36.41
N GLU A 194 -9.26 23.08 35.64
CA GLU A 194 -10.53 22.40 35.95
C GLU A 194 -10.57 20.95 35.40
N LEU A 195 -9.54 20.54 34.66
CA LEU A 195 -9.33 19.17 34.13
C LEU A 195 -8.66 18.28 35.22
#